data_d721031c8170043ea2d3a0ca5e9c141d
#
_entry.id   d721031c8170043ea2d3a0ca5e9c141d
#
_cell.length_a   1.000
_cell.length_b   1.000
_cell.length_c   1.000
_cell.angle_alpha   90.00
_cell.angle_beta   90.00
_cell.angle_gamma   90.00
#
_symmetry.space_group_name_H-M   'P 1'
#
loop_
_entity.id
_entity.type
_entity.pdbx_description
1 polymer ?
#
loop_
_entity_poly.entity_id
_entity_poly.type
_entity_poly.pdbx_seq_one_letter_code
_entity_poly.pdbx_strand_id
1 'polypeptide(L)'
;MCGAGKLSACLALLFSSPAAAQDYEKLMVGDFSAGSLAQWQSKAFKGQTEYRLAETDGTKALKAVSDGSASGLFKEQRIDLRKTPFMNWRWRIENRLGNINEQEKSGDDYAARVYVVISGGLAFWRTRAINYVWASTSPKGRIWPNAFAGDHAVMIALRSADDRTGVWHTEKRNILADLKQQFGEDIQYIDAVAIMTDTDNAQGKATAYYGDIYFSKE
;
A
#
# COMPACT_ATOMS: atom_id res chain seq x y z
N MET A 1 52.44 -51.72 -41.14
CA MET A 1 52.88 -50.72 -40.15
C MET A 1 51.62 -50.03 -39.64
N CYS A 2 51.21 -50.37 -38.43
CA CYS A 2 50.01 -49.84 -37.78
C CYS A 2 50.30 -48.51 -37.12
N GLY A 3 49.50 -47.52 -37.45
CA GLY A 3 49.48 -46.27 -36.73
C GLY A 3 48.17 -46.09 -35.91
N ALA A 4 48.29 -46.24 -34.60
CA ALA A 4 47.18 -46.11 -33.69
C ALA A 4 46.92 -44.62 -33.37
N GLY A 5 45.77 -44.13 -33.80
CA GLY A 5 45.28 -42.79 -33.40
C GLY A 5 44.59 -42.84 -32.04
N LYS A 6 45.12 -42.04 -31.07
CA LYS A 6 44.51 -41.84 -29.76
C LYS A 6 43.37 -40.84 -29.86
N LEU A 7 42.13 -41.27 -29.63
CA LEU A 7 41.01 -40.37 -29.36
C LEU A 7 41.15 -39.83 -27.91
N SER A 8 41.32 -38.51 -27.81
CA SER A 8 41.27 -37.81 -26.53
C SER A 8 39.83 -37.30 -26.33
N ALA A 9 39.11 -37.89 -25.41
CA ALA A 9 37.78 -37.41 -25.03
C ALA A 9 37.91 -36.24 -24.05
N CYS A 10 37.55 -35.05 -24.50
CA CYS A 10 37.38 -33.88 -23.64
C CYS A 10 36.05 -33.99 -22.90
N LEU A 11 36.10 -34.24 -21.61
CA LEU A 11 34.94 -34.22 -20.72
C LEU A 11 34.69 -32.76 -20.32
N ALA A 12 33.68 -32.13 -20.93
CA ALA A 12 33.23 -30.78 -20.55
C ALA A 12 32.40 -30.87 -19.28
N LEU A 13 32.95 -30.41 -18.16
CA LEU A 13 32.27 -30.23 -16.90
C LEU A 13 31.38 -28.96 -17.00
N LEU A 14 30.08 -29.16 -17.14
CA LEU A 14 29.09 -28.12 -17.02
C LEU A 14 28.95 -27.74 -15.55
N PHE A 15 29.57 -26.64 -15.14
CA PHE A 15 29.30 -26.00 -13.86
C PHE A 15 27.96 -25.28 -13.95
N SER A 16 26.89 -25.89 -13.45
CA SER A 16 25.64 -25.20 -13.15
C SER A 16 25.88 -24.31 -11.92
N SER A 17 26.05 -23.03 -12.14
CA SER A 17 26.01 -22.05 -11.06
C SER A 17 24.63 -22.09 -10.39
N PRO A 18 24.53 -22.26 -9.08
CA PRO A 18 23.26 -22.08 -8.40
C PRO A 18 22.82 -20.61 -8.58
N ALA A 19 21.62 -20.42 -9.10
CA ALA A 19 21.00 -19.11 -9.10
C ALA A 19 20.92 -18.64 -7.63
N ALA A 20 21.71 -17.64 -7.29
CA ALA A 20 21.66 -17.01 -5.97
C ALA A 20 20.23 -16.48 -5.79
N ALA A 21 19.50 -17.04 -4.81
CA ALA A 21 18.25 -16.47 -4.37
C ALA A 21 18.57 -15.05 -3.89
N GLN A 22 18.13 -14.04 -4.64
CA GLN A 22 18.21 -12.66 -4.20
C GLN A 22 17.34 -12.53 -2.95
N ASP A 23 17.99 -12.45 -1.80
CA ASP A 23 17.34 -12.17 -0.52
C ASP A 23 16.97 -10.68 -0.55
N TYR A 24 15.76 -10.39 -1.04
CA TYR A 24 15.26 -9.03 -1.06
C TYR A 24 14.93 -8.62 0.36
N GLU A 25 15.85 -7.93 1.04
CA GLU A 25 15.58 -7.33 2.35
C GLU A 25 14.34 -6.43 2.31
N LYS A 26 14.07 -5.79 1.15
CA LYS A 26 12.93 -4.88 0.94
C LYS A 26 12.36 -5.03 -0.46
N LEU A 27 11.05 -5.22 -0.54
CA LEU A 27 10.29 -5.19 -1.79
C LEU A 27 9.62 -3.82 -1.93
N MET A 28 10.19 -2.96 -2.79
CA MET A 28 9.66 -1.60 -3.01
C MET A 28 8.35 -1.64 -3.79
N VAL A 29 7.37 -0.90 -3.30
CA VAL A 29 6.08 -0.65 -3.95
C VAL A 29 6.00 0.80 -4.40
N GLY A 30 6.22 1.75 -3.51
CA GLY A 30 6.27 3.18 -3.80
C GLY A 30 7.68 3.72 -3.52
N ASP A 31 8.39 4.16 -4.56
CA ASP A 31 9.74 4.73 -4.47
C ASP A 31 9.66 6.25 -4.74
N PHE A 32 8.93 6.93 -3.86
CA PHE A 32 8.65 8.36 -4.02
C PHE A 32 9.88 9.21 -3.73
N SER A 33 10.75 8.75 -2.83
CA SER A 33 12.01 9.44 -2.50
C SER A 33 12.97 9.46 -3.68
N ALA A 34 12.99 8.41 -4.51
CA ALA A 34 13.72 8.40 -5.78
C ALA A 34 13.02 9.20 -6.90
N GLY A 35 11.82 9.74 -6.63
CA GLY A 35 11.08 10.55 -7.59
C GLY A 35 10.32 9.73 -8.63
N SER A 36 9.89 8.52 -8.28
CA SER A 36 9.20 7.60 -9.20
C SER A 36 7.73 7.42 -8.85
N LEU A 37 6.87 7.58 -9.87
CA LEU A 37 5.46 7.17 -9.89
C LEU A 37 5.24 6.02 -10.90
N ALA A 38 6.30 5.34 -11.28
CA ALA A 38 6.22 4.24 -12.25
C ALA A 38 5.22 3.18 -11.81
N GLN A 39 4.34 2.76 -12.73
CA GLN A 39 3.29 1.76 -12.53
C GLN A 39 2.16 2.16 -11.57
N TRP A 40 2.17 3.36 -11.01
CA TRP A 40 1.02 3.88 -10.29
C TRP A 40 -0.04 4.38 -11.28
N GLN A 41 -1.28 3.96 -11.07
CA GLN A 41 -2.43 4.32 -11.89
C GLN A 41 -3.45 5.08 -11.04
N SER A 42 -4.13 6.04 -11.64
CA SER A 42 -5.18 6.80 -10.96
C SER A 42 -6.56 6.17 -11.20
N LYS A 43 -7.40 6.15 -10.18
CA LYS A 43 -8.81 5.80 -10.26
C LYS A 43 -9.64 6.88 -9.58
N ALA A 44 -10.49 7.54 -10.36
CA ALA A 44 -11.44 8.53 -9.85
C ALA A 44 -12.76 7.87 -9.47
N PHE A 45 -13.35 8.33 -8.37
CA PHE A 45 -14.69 7.99 -7.91
C PHE A 45 -15.61 9.23 -8.00
N LYS A 46 -15.09 10.39 -7.58
CA LYS A 46 -15.75 11.69 -7.71
C LYS A 46 -14.71 12.80 -7.81
N GLY A 47 -14.68 13.51 -8.92
CA GLY A 47 -13.65 14.51 -9.16
C GLY A 47 -12.24 13.90 -9.20
N GLN A 48 -11.25 14.72 -8.91
CA GLN A 48 -9.84 14.33 -8.93
C GLN A 48 -9.11 14.90 -7.72
N THR A 49 -8.46 14.04 -6.94
CA THR A 49 -7.43 14.44 -5.99
C THR A 49 -6.14 14.66 -6.77
N GLU A 50 -5.46 15.77 -6.55
CA GLU A 50 -4.16 16.04 -7.17
C GLU A 50 -3.09 15.20 -6.49
N TYR A 51 -2.38 14.40 -7.26
CA TYR A 51 -1.22 13.62 -6.82
C TYR A 51 0.03 14.06 -7.58
N ARG A 52 1.06 14.49 -6.86
CA ARG A 52 2.34 14.88 -7.46
C ARG A 52 3.49 14.63 -6.50
N LEU A 53 4.67 14.40 -7.06
CA LEU A 53 5.89 14.39 -6.27
C LEU A 53 6.20 15.81 -5.82
N ALA A 54 6.55 15.96 -4.55
CA ALA A 54 6.93 17.23 -3.95
C ALA A 54 8.06 17.02 -2.95
N GLU A 55 8.90 18.00 -2.81
CA GLU A 55 9.93 18.02 -1.78
C GLU A 55 9.33 18.55 -0.47
N THR A 56 9.59 17.85 0.62
CA THR A 56 9.22 18.26 1.97
C THR A 56 10.26 17.75 2.96
N ASP A 57 10.73 18.61 3.85
CA ASP A 57 11.78 18.29 4.84
C ASP A 57 13.04 17.67 4.20
N GLY A 58 13.46 18.18 3.03
CA GLY A 58 14.65 17.72 2.30
C GLY A 58 14.52 16.35 1.65
N THR A 59 13.29 15.80 1.55
CA THR A 59 13.03 14.50 0.93
C THR A 59 11.86 14.59 -0.03
N LYS A 60 11.94 13.93 -1.18
CA LYS A 60 10.77 13.78 -2.06
C LYS A 60 9.75 12.83 -1.44
N ALA A 61 8.48 13.17 -1.63
CA ALA A 61 7.34 12.38 -1.21
C ALA A 61 6.18 12.56 -2.19
N LEU A 62 5.20 11.68 -2.16
CA LEU A 62 3.96 11.85 -2.88
C LEU A 62 3.07 12.81 -2.08
N LYS A 63 2.79 13.99 -2.65
CA LYS A 63 1.80 14.92 -2.13
C LYS A 63 0.43 14.63 -2.74
N ALA A 64 -0.59 14.57 -1.90
CA ALA A 64 -1.99 14.47 -2.28
C ALA A 64 -2.75 15.71 -1.80
N VAL A 65 -3.58 16.30 -2.68
CA VAL A 65 -4.45 17.44 -2.34
C VAL A 65 -5.85 17.10 -2.84
N SER A 66 -6.79 16.95 -1.92
CA SER A 66 -8.20 16.73 -2.19
C SER A 66 -9.00 18.00 -1.83
N ASP A 67 -9.95 18.35 -2.69
CA ASP A 67 -10.92 19.45 -2.50
C ASP A 67 -12.29 18.96 -2.99
N GLY A 68 -13.14 18.48 -2.09
CA GLY A 68 -14.43 17.91 -2.41
C GLY A 68 -14.35 16.74 -3.41
N SER A 69 -13.25 15.98 -3.40
CA SER A 69 -12.94 14.96 -4.41
C SER A 69 -12.55 13.62 -3.79
N ALA A 70 -12.73 12.57 -4.58
CA ALA A 70 -12.33 11.21 -4.25
C ALA A 70 -11.67 10.55 -5.46
N SER A 71 -10.36 10.41 -5.42
CA SER A 71 -9.60 9.57 -6.34
C SER A 71 -8.39 8.98 -5.60
N GLY A 72 -7.95 7.81 -6.04
CA GLY A 72 -6.80 7.14 -5.46
C GLY A 72 -5.75 6.80 -6.49
N LEU A 73 -4.54 6.56 -6.03
CA LEU A 73 -3.50 5.90 -6.79
C LEU A 73 -3.40 4.45 -6.36
N PHE A 74 -3.27 3.53 -7.29
CA PHE A 74 -3.02 2.12 -7.01
C PHE A 74 -1.89 1.58 -7.88
N LYS A 75 -1.20 0.59 -7.34
CA LYS A 75 -0.17 -0.16 -8.05
C LYS A 75 -0.49 -1.64 -7.95
N GLU A 76 -0.73 -2.28 -9.09
CA GLU A 76 -0.85 -3.73 -9.17
C GLU A 76 0.53 -4.36 -9.01
N GLN A 77 0.69 -5.13 -7.95
CA GLN A 77 1.89 -5.86 -7.65
C GLN A 77 1.53 -7.01 -6.71
N ARG A 78 1.63 -8.25 -7.22
CA ARG A 78 1.38 -9.42 -6.39
C ARG A 78 2.53 -9.63 -5.42
N ILE A 79 2.21 -9.68 -4.12
CA ILE A 79 3.19 -9.80 -3.03
C ILE A 79 2.92 -11.06 -2.23
N ASP A 80 3.94 -11.90 -2.07
CA ASP A 80 3.90 -13.11 -1.22
C ASP A 80 4.19 -12.72 0.24
N LEU A 81 3.14 -12.66 1.04
CA LEU A 81 3.21 -12.27 2.45
C LEU A 81 3.91 -13.29 3.35
N ARG A 82 4.16 -14.51 2.88
CA ARG A 82 4.97 -15.50 3.61
C ARG A 82 6.45 -15.11 3.60
N LYS A 83 6.87 -14.36 2.56
CA LYS A 83 8.25 -13.89 2.39
C LYS A 83 8.46 -12.50 3.00
N THR A 84 7.52 -11.59 2.75
CA THR A 84 7.59 -10.20 3.19
C THR A 84 6.25 -9.77 3.80
N PRO A 85 5.94 -10.19 5.05
CA PRO A 85 4.66 -9.91 5.67
C PRO A 85 4.47 -8.47 6.14
N PHE A 86 5.56 -7.72 6.33
CA PHE A 86 5.48 -6.39 6.91
C PHE A 86 5.45 -5.30 5.86
N MET A 87 4.35 -4.57 5.76
CA MET A 87 4.26 -3.33 5.00
C MET A 87 4.74 -2.17 5.86
N ASN A 88 5.65 -1.37 5.32
CA ASN A 88 6.24 -0.20 5.96
C ASN A 88 5.96 1.02 5.12
N TRP A 89 5.59 2.14 5.76
CA TRP A 89 5.43 3.44 5.13
C TRP A 89 5.53 4.56 6.15
N ARG A 90 5.62 5.78 5.67
CA ARG A 90 5.40 6.97 6.48
C ARG A 90 4.43 7.89 5.80
N TRP A 91 3.68 8.62 6.58
CA TRP A 91 2.73 9.60 6.12
C TRP A 91 2.68 10.83 7.02
N ARG A 92 2.13 11.89 6.48
CA ARG A 92 1.91 13.14 7.17
C ARG A 92 0.65 13.78 6.62
N ILE A 93 -0.20 14.34 7.47
CA ILE A 93 -1.29 15.19 7.05
C ILE A 93 -1.04 16.62 7.50
N GLU A 94 -1.46 17.61 6.70
CA GLU A 94 -1.33 19.02 7.05
C GLU A 94 -2.52 19.49 7.88
N ASN A 95 -3.69 18.92 7.66
CA ASN A 95 -4.92 19.27 8.33
C ASN A 95 -5.80 18.04 8.58
N ARG A 96 -6.65 18.15 9.59
CA ARG A 96 -7.71 17.18 9.90
C ARG A 96 -8.97 17.55 9.11
N LEU A 97 -9.84 16.53 8.92
CA LEU A 97 -11.18 16.73 8.35
C LEU A 97 -12.13 17.09 9.45
N GLY A 98 -12.51 17.85 10.06
CA GLY A 98 -13.47 18.23 11.09
C GLY A 98 -14.07 17.05 11.86
N ASN A 99 -15.22 17.28 12.45
CA ASN A 99 -15.96 16.28 13.22
C ASN A 99 -16.91 15.52 12.30
N ILE A 100 -16.41 14.51 11.62
CA ILE A 100 -17.16 13.65 10.70
C ILE A 100 -17.35 12.26 11.30
N ASN A 101 -18.45 11.57 10.97
CA ASN A 101 -18.64 10.18 11.34
C ASN A 101 -18.17 9.26 10.21
N GLU A 102 -16.94 8.79 10.30
CA GLU A 102 -16.31 7.96 9.25
C GLU A 102 -16.98 6.59 9.09
N GLN A 103 -17.87 6.20 10.00
CA GLN A 103 -18.61 4.94 9.92
C GLN A 103 -19.90 5.05 9.08
N GLU A 104 -20.24 6.26 8.66
CA GLU A 104 -21.39 6.56 7.81
C GLU A 104 -20.94 7.07 6.43
N LYS A 105 -21.76 6.84 5.41
CA LYS A 105 -21.46 7.28 4.04
C LYS A 105 -21.22 8.78 3.90
N SER A 106 -21.89 9.58 4.72
CA SER A 106 -21.74 11.04 4.71
C SER A 106 -20.44 11.54 5.29
N GLY A 107 -19.68 10.68 5.94
CA GLY A 107 -18.41 10.99 6.58
C GLY A 107 -17.28 10.03 6.21
N ASP A 108 -17.42 9.18 5.18
CA ASP A 108 -16.38 8.22 4.74
C ASP A 108 -15.25 8.93 3.99
N ASP A 109 -14.68 9.96 4.62
CA ASP A 109 -13.57 10.77 4.13
C ASP A 109 -12.35 10.61 5.03
N TYR A 110 -11.18 10.55 4.41
CA TYR A 110 -9.92 10.39 5.14
C TYR A 110 -8.82 11.30 4.58
N ALA A 111 -8.18 12.06 5.47
CA ALA A 111 -7.05 12.88 5.08
C ALA A 111 -5.89 12.05 4.52
N ALA A 112 -5.70 10.83 5.03
CA ALA A 112 -4.75 9.89 4.48
C ALA A 112 -5.21 8.44 4.70
N ARG A 113 -5.09 7.61 3.66
CA ARG A 113 -5.24 6.16 3.74
C ARG A 113 -4.27 5.44 2.82
N VAL A 114 -3.75 4.31 3.32
CA VAL A 114 -2.97 3.33 2.57
C VAL A 114 -3.69 2.00 2.71
N TYR A 115 -3.87 1.28 1.63
CA TYR A 115 -4.60 0.01 1.70
C TYR A 115 -4.02 -1.06 0.79
N VAL A 116 -4.23 -2.30 1.22
CA VAL A 116 -3.89 -3.50 0.48
C VAL A 116 -5.15 -4.13 -0.09
N VAL A 117 -5.04 -4.68 -1.30
CA VAL A 117 -6.17 -5.24 -2.05
C VAL A 117 -5.90 -6.69 -2.37
N ILE A 118 -6.90 -7.52 -2.13
CA ILE A 118 -6.98 -8.90 -2.56
C ILE A 118 -8.00 -8.96 -3.68
N SER A 119 -7.54 -9.21 -4.90
CA SER A 119 -8.40 -9.25 -6.08
C SER A 119 -9.30 -10.49 -6.06
N GLY A 120 -10.58 -10.27 -6.37
CA GLY A 120 -11.52 -11.36 -6.65
C GLY A 120 -11.35 -11.99 -8.03
N GLY A 121 -10.39 -11.53 -8.84
CA GLY A 121 -10.20 -11.96 -10.22
C GLY A 121 -11.44 -11.73 -11.06
N LEU A 122 -11.91 -12.75 -11.79
CA LEU A 122 -13.16 -12.68 -12.57
C LEU A 122 -14.39 -12.45 -11.68
N ALA A 123 -14.33 -12.83 -10.40
CA ALA A 123 -15.37 -12.59 -9.41
C ALA A 123 -15.08 -11.27 -8.66
N PHE A 124 -15.08 -10.12 -9.36
CA PHE A 124 -14.70 -8.82 -8.82
C PHE A 124 -15.46 -8.43 -7.54
N TRP A 125 -16.69 -8.93 -7.34
CA TRP A 125 -17.45 -8.76 -6.10
C TRP A 125 -16.83 -9.45 -4.88
N ARG A 126 -15.83 -10.32 -5.06
CA ARG A 126 -15.05 -10.94 -3.99
C ARG A 126 -13.79 -10.14 -3.63
N THR A 127 -13.54 -9.01 -4.30
CA THR A 127 -12.41 -8.14 -3.96
C THR A 127 -12.55 -7.68 -2.53
N ARG A 128 -11.45 -7.82 -1.76
CA ARG A 128 -11.37 -7.41 -0.36
C ARG A 128 -10.20 -6.44 -0.15
N ALA A 129 -10.32 -5.61 0.86
CA ALA A 129 -9.27 -4.65 1.20
C ALA A 129 -9.16 -4.44 2.72
N ILE A 130 -7.96 -4.18 3.20
CA ILE A 130 -7.72 -3.55 4.50
C ILE A 130 -7.22 -2.14 4.24
N ASN A 131 -7.93 -1.16 4.79
CA ASN A 131 -7.61 0.26 4.72
C ASN A 131 -7.02 0.71 6.05
N TYR A 132 -5.77 1.10 6.06
CA TYR A 132 -5.13 1.80 7.17
C TYR A 132 -5.40 3.28 7.01
N VAL A 133 -6.05 3.89 8.00
CA VAL A 133 -6.56 5.25 7.89
C VAL A 133 -6.01 6.17 8.97
N TRP A 134 -5.92 7.45 8.61
CA TRP A 134 -5.84 8.53 9.56
C TRP A 134 -7.26 9.01 9.84
N ALA A 135 -7.82 8.58 10.96
CA ALA A 135 -9.18 8.89 11.35
C ALA A 135 -9.28 10.31 11.91
N SER A 136 -10.43 10.95 11.71
CA SER A 136 -10.74 12.30 12.23
C SER A 136 -11.42 12.25 13.59
N THR A 137 -12.25 11.23 13.85
CA THR A 137 -13.02 11.08 15.08
C THR A 137 -12.85 9.71 15.74
N SER A 138 -12.65 8.67 14.94
CA SER A 138 -12.46 7.32 15.48
C SER A 138 -11.13 7.21 16.22
N PRO A 139 -11.10 6.60 17.42
CA PRO A 139 -9.88 6.46 18.18
C PRO A 139 -8.91 5.49 17.51
N LYS A 140 -7.61 5.70 17.75
CA LYS A 140 -6.56 4.80 17.29
C LYS A 140 -6.81 3.35 17.73
N GLY A 141 -6.65 2.43 16.78
CA GLY A 141 -6.93 0.99 16.99
C GLY A 141 -8.37 0.60 16.72
N ARG A 142 -9.28 1.54 16.48
CA ARG A 142 -10.66 1.21 16.10
C ARG A 142 -10.66 0.50 14.74
N ILE A 143 -11.54 -0.51 14.63
CA ILE A 143 -11.77 -1.30 13.41
C ILE A 143 -13.26 -1.28 13.08
N TRP A 144 -13.60 -1.05 11.81
CA TRP A 144 -15.00 -1.04 11.35
C TRP A 144 -15.10 -1.41 9.86
N PRO A 145 -16.26 -1.88 9.38
CA PRO A 145 -16.49 -2.10 7.95
C PRO A 145 -16.60 -0.75 7.22
N ASN A 146 -16.14 -0.70 5.98
CA ASN A 146 -16.30 0.50 5.15
C ASN A 146 -17.78 0.81 4.88
N ALA A 147 -18.16 2.06 4.92
CA ALA A 147 -19.56 2.49 4.79
C ALA A 147 -20.20 2.17 3.42
N PHE A 148 -19.39 2.00 2.36
CA PHE A 148 -19.85 1.67 1.02
C PHE A 148 -19.67 0.19 0.66
N ALA A 149 -18.54 -0.41 1.05
CA ALA A 149 -18.15 -1.76 0.68
C ALA A 149 -18.49 -2.81 1.76
N GLY A 150 -18.96 -2.38 2.95
CA GLY A 150 -19.25 -3.29 4.06
C GLY A 150 -18.02 -4.11 4.46
N ASP A 151 -18.24 -5.36 4.82
CA ASP A 151 -17.18 -6.28 5.29
C ASP A 151 -16.15 -6.66 4.21
N HIS A 152 -16.37 -6.28 2.95
CA HIS A 152 -15.38 -6.45 1.90
C HIS A 152 -14.19 -5.48 2.03
N ALA A 153 -14.37 -4.37 2.74
CA ALA A 153 -13.30 -3.42 3.01
C ALA A 153 -13.30 -3.05 4.49
N VAL A 154 -12.27 -3.45 5.20
CA VAL A 154 -12.10 -3.18 6.63
C VAL A 154 -11.25 -1.93 6.82
N MET A 155 -11.71 -1.03 7.69
CA MET A 155 -11.02 0.19 8.08
C MET A 155 -10.32 -0.04 9.41
N ILE A 156 -9.06 0.37 9.52
CA ILE A 156 -8.23 0.28 10.74
C ILE A 156 -7.62 1.65 11.00
N ALA A 157 -8.04 2.32 12.08
CA ALA A 157 -7.47 3.60 12.48
C ALA A 157 -6.06 3.40 13.05
N LEU A 158 -5.02 3.79 12.31
CA LEU A 158 -3.66 3.82 12.82
C LEU A 158 -3.32 5.16 13.45
N ARG A 159 -3.96 6.21 13.00
CA ARG A 159 -3.87 7.58 13.53
C ARG A 159 -5.26 8.14 13.77
N SER A 160 -5.33 9.12 14.67
CA SER A 160 -6.58 9.76 15.09
C SER A 160 -6.45 11.28 15.19
N ALA A 161 -7.51 11.95 15.65
CA ALA A 161 -7.48 13.37 15.94
C ALA A 161 -6.40 13.77 16.99
N ASP A 162 -5.99 12.85 17.84
CA ASP A 162 -4.99 13.13 18.89
C ASP A 162 -3.55 13.16 18.34
N ASP A 163 -3.32 12.58 17.15
CA ASP A 163 -2.00 12.59 16.54
C ASP A 163 -1.68 13.98 15.94
N ARG A 164 -0.41 14.37 16.04
CA ARG A 164 0.04 15.70 15.54
C ARG A 164 0.01 15.74 14.02
N THR A 165 -0.57 16.80 13.47
CA THR A 165 -0.46 17.16 12.04
C THR A 165 0.87 17.85 11.75
N GLY A 166 1.25 17.96 10.49
CA GLY A 166 2.47 18.63 10.05
C GLY A 166 3.76 17.89 10.41
N VAL A 167 3.68 16.65 10.91
CA VAL A 167 4.86 15.82 11.25
C VAL A 167 4.72 14.44 10.61
N TRP A 168 5.86 13.83 10.31
CA TRP A 168 5.92 12.49 9.77
C TRP A 168 5.64 11.44 10.86
N HIS A 169 4.77 10.50 10.53
CA HIS A 169 4.51 9.30 11.31
C HIS A 169 4.89 8.07 10.48
N THR A 170 5.60 7.15 11.11
CA THR A 170 6.03 5.89 10.48
C THR A 170 5.15 4.75 10.96
N GLU A 171 4.74 3.91 10.04
CA GLU A 171 3.93 2.73 10.28
C GLU A 171 4.65 1.47 9.81
N LYS A 172 4.41 0.39 10.53
CA LYS A 172 4.80 -0.97 10.17
C LYS A 172 3.67 -1.91 10.56
N ARG A 173 3.12 -2.64 9.59
CA ARG A 173 2.01 -3.57 9.82
C ARG A 173 2.34 -4.95 9.29
N ASN A 174 2.04 -5.97 10.09
CA ASN A 174 2.06 -7.36 9.62
C ASN A 174 0.76 -7.65 8.85
N ILE A 175 0.82 -7.53 7.53
CA ILE A 175 -0.33 -7.66 6.64
C ILE A 175 -0.90 -9.08 6.69
N LEU A 176 -0.05 -10.11 6.78
CA LEU A 176 -0.50 -11.50 6.88
C LEU A 176 -1.34 -11.72 8.15
N ALA A 177 -0.90 -11.17 9.28
CA ALA A 177 -1.64 -11.27 10.55
C ALA A 177 -2.94 -10.46 10.50
N ASP A 178 -2.92 -9.25 9.96
CA ASP A 178 -4.11 -8.41 9.84
C ASP A 178 -5.17 -9.06 8.94
N LEU A 179 -4.78 -9.62 7.79
CA LEU A 179 -5.71 -10.33 6.89
C LEU A 179 -6.35 -11.54 7.58
N LYS A 180 -5.56 -12.33 8.31
CA LYS A 180 -6.08 -13.48 9.06
C LYS A 180 -7.05 -13.05 10.16
N GLN A 181 -6.72 -11.98 10.88
CA GLN A 181 -7.58 -11.45 11.94
C GLN A 181 -8.89 -10.91 11.40
N GLN A 182 -8.89 -10.20 10.26
CA GLN A 182 -10.08 -9.53 9.74
C GLN A 182 -10.97 -10.45 8.90
N PHE A 183 -10.39 -11.37 8.15
CA PHE A 183 -11.16 -12.22 7.22
C PHE A 183 -11.24 -13.69 7.64
N GLY A 184 -10.50 -14.10 8.69
CA GLY A 184 -10.53 -15.47 9.21
C GLY A 184 -9.92 -16.51 8.27
N GLU A 185 -9.33 -16.10 7.14
CA GLU A 185 -8.79 -16.95 6.10
C GLU A 185 -7.25 -16.85 6.03
N ASP A 186 -6.62 -17.90 5.50
CA ASP A 186 -5.18 -17.93 5.26
C ASP A 186 -4.85 -17.29 3.89
N ILE A 187 -4.95 -15.96 3.84
CA ILE A 187 -4.65 -15.16 2.65
C ILE A 187 -3.15 -14.90 2.61
N GLN A 188 -2.45 -15.55 1.69
CA GLN A 188 -0.99 -15.51 1.60
C GLN A 188 -0.45 -14.47 0.62
N TYR A 189 -1.32 -13.83 -0.16
CA TYR A 189 -0.95 -12.86 -1.19
C TYR A 189 -1.86 -11.64 -1.15
N ILE A 190 -1.30 -10.50 -1.47
CA ILE A 190 -2.06 -9.33 -1.92
C ILE A 190 -1.75 -9.08 -3.39
N ASP A 191 -2.64 -8.41 -4.09
CA ASP A 191 -2.54 -8.17 -5.54
C ASP A 191 -2.25 -6.71 -5.89
N ALA A 192 -2.55 -5.78 -4.97
CA ALA A 192 -2.26 -4.37 -5.15
C ALA A 192 -2.08 -3.64 -3.81
N VAL A 193 -1.40 -2.50 -3.88
CA VAL A 193 -1.36 -1.47 -2.83
C VAL A 193 -1.94 -0.19 -3.39
N ALA A 194 -2.69 0.54 -2.57
CA ALA A 194 -3.28 1.79 -2.98
C ALA A 194 -3.16 2.88 -1.90
N ILE A 195 -3.29 4.11 -2.34
CA ILE A 195 -3.23 5.34 -1.54
C ILE A 195 -4.45 6.17 -1.90
N MET A 196 -5.08 6.78 -0.91
CA MET A 196 -6.16 7.70 -1.17
C MET A 196 -6.20 8.83 -0.13
N THR A 197 -6.51 10.02 -0.60
CA THR A 197 -6.88 11.21 0.18
C THR A 197 -8.17 11.71 -0.43
N ASP A 198 -9.24 11.75 0.34
CA ASP A 198 -10.58 12.04 -0.15
C ASP A 198 -11.37 12.93 0.81
N THR A 199 -12.27 13.72 0.25
CA THR A 199 -13.03 14.73 0.97
C THR A 199 -14.39 15.00 0.31
N ASP A 200 -14.92 14.03 -0.42
CA ASP A 200 -16.11 14.25 -1.26
C ASP A 200 -17.43 14.03 -0.54
N ASN A 201 -17.43 13.30 0.56
CA ASN A 201 -18.63 13.01 1.34
C ASN A 201 -18.96 14.15 2.31
N ALA A 202 -17.99 14.64 3.07
CA ALA A 202 -18.14 15.74 4.02
C ALA A 202 -17.81 17.12 3.43
N GLN A 203 -17.46 17.20 2.13
CA GLN A 203 -17.15 18.45 1.42
C GLN A 203 -16.03 19.26 2.09
N GLY A 204 -14.89 18.63 2.28
CA GLY A 204 -13.72 19.22 2.91
C GLY A 204 -12.54 19.44 1.99
N LYS A 205 -11.41 19.82 2.59
CA LYS A 205 -10.09 19.86 1.94
C LYS A 205 -9.11 19.06 2.78
N ALA A 206 -8.24 18.30 2.13
CA ALA A 206 -7.17 17.58 2.78
C ALA A 206 -5.86 17.70 1.99
N THR A 207 -4.76 17.83 2.73
CA THR A 207 -3.42 17.71 2.17
C THR A 207 -2.65 16.67 2.96
N ALA A 208 -2.13 15.68 2.26
CA ALA A 208 -1.31 14.62 2.83
C ALA A 208 -0.02 14.43 2.04
N TYR A 209 0.96 13.83 2.70
CA TYR A 209 2.20 13.36 2.09
C TYR A 209 2.41 11.89 2.45
N TYR A 210 2.85 11.13 1.47
CA TYR A 210 3.19 9.72 1.61
C TYR A 210 4.66 9.53 1.24
N GLY A 211 5.43 8.96 2.15
CA GLY A 211 6.79 8.50 1.88
C GLY A 211 6.79 7.13 1.22
N ASP A 212 7.98 6.58 1.04
CA ASP A 212 8.15 5.29 0.41
C ASP A 212 7.33 4.20 1.08
N ILE A 213 6.79 3.29 0.26
CA ILE A 213 6.04 2.11 0.70
C ILE A 213 6.83 0.88 0.27
N TYR A 214 7.15 0.02 1.21
CA TYR A 214 7.87 -1.22 0.93
C TYR A 214 7.43 -2.35 1.84
N PHE A 215 7.66 -3.58 1.40
CA PHE A 215 7.48 -4.78 2.20
C PHE A 215 8.81 -5.34 2.65
N SER A 216 8.84 -5.90 3.86
CA SER A 216 10.03 -6.50 4.45
C SER A 216 9.71 -7.82 5.15
N LYS A 217 10.75 -8.60 5.41
CA LYS A 217 10.67 -9.86 6.14
C LYS A 217 10.45 -9.63 7.64
N GLU A 218 11.04 -8.53 8.15
CA GLU A 218 10.99 -8.09 9.55
C GLU A 218 10.54 -6.63 9.68
#